data_47969e0947929fd8a8474be45040bf69
#
_entry.id   47969e0947929fd8a8474be45040bf69
#
_cell.length_a   1.000
_cell.length_b   1.000
_cell.length_c   1.000
_cell.angle_alpha   90.00
_cell.angle_beta   90.00
_cell.angle_gamma   90.00
#
_symmetry.space_group_name_H-M   'P 1'
#
loop_
_entity.id
_entity.type
_entity.pdbx_description
1 polymer ?
#
loop_
_entity_poly.entity_id
_entity_poly.type
_entity_poly.pdbx_seq_one_letter_code
_entity_poly.pdbx_strand_id
1 'polypeptide(L)'
;MMTIYDIAREAGVAASTVSRVVNGKPGVKEETRRRILALLEKYHYSPDAAARGLVKQSTRMVGILIEDIRVSHHIESAFVIEQELTKRGYCSIIMGAGAEEEKKLESIRLVEQRRVEGVALIGSMFSGEAVQRGIESYLSRIPVVLVNAYMELPNVSGVVIDEEKGVESCMELLHGRGRKRIAFVTDQETPSNRRKLE
;
A
#
# COMPACT_ATOMS: atom_id res chain seq x y z
N MET A 1 -13.97 17.29 -21.14
CA MET A 1 -14.19 16.85 -19.73
C MET A 1 -14.71 18.07 -18.97
N MET A 2 -15.80 17.91 -18.21
CA MET A 2 -16.40 19.02 -17.43
C MET A 2 -15.50 19.37 -16.25
N THR A 3 -15.24 20.66 -16.06
CA THR A 3 -14.38 21.18 -15.00
C THR A 3 -15.20 21.82 -13.87
N ILE A 4 -14.58 22.05 -12.71
CA ILE A 4 -15.22 22.78 -11.61
C ILE A 4 -15.65 24.20 -12.04
N TYR A 5 -14.94 24.83 -12.97
CA TYR A 5 -15.23 26.13 -13.51
C TYR A 5 -16.49 26.11 -14.41
N ASP A 6 -16.70 25.04 -15.17
CA ASP A 6 -17.87 24.85 -16.00
C ASP A 6 -19.13 24.64 -15.16
N ILE A 7 -19.05 23.82 -14.11
CA ILE A 7 -20.11 23.64 -13.12
C ILE A 7 -20.44 24.99 -12.43
N ALA A 8 -19.43 25.75 -12.04
CA ALA A 8 -19.61 27.05 -11.40
C ALA A 8 -20.33 28.03 -12.32
N ARG A 9 -19.95 28.05 -13.60
CA ARG A 9 -20.58 28.89 -14.63
C ARG A 9 -22.04 28.54 -14.81
N GLU A 10 -22.39 27.26 -14.96
CA GLU A 10 -23.78 26.80 -15.16
C GLU A 10 -24.62 26.98 -13.88
N ALA A 11 -24.00 26.81 -12.70
CA ALA A 11 -24.66 27.06 -11.42
C ALA A 11 -24.80 28.57 -11.09
N GLY A 12 -24.18 29.48 -11.83
CA GLY A 12 -24.19 30.92 -11.55
C GLY A 12 -23.51 31.29 -10.23
N VAL A 13 -22.41 30.59 -9.87
CA VAL A 13 -21.69 30.81 -8.63
C VAL A 13 -20.16 30.77 -8.83
N ALA A 14 -19.40 31.22 -7.85
CA ALA A 14 -17.94 31.09 -7.90
C ALA A 14 -17.49 29.63 -7.77
N ALA A 15 -16.37 29.27 -8.40
CA ALA A 15 -15.77 27.94 -8.29
C ALA A 15 -15.46 27.54 -6.84
N SER A 16 -15.13 28.51 -5.99
CA SER A 16 -14.96 28.30 -4.55
C SER A 16 -16.24 27.84 -3.84
N THR A 17 -17.40 28.25 -4.32
CA THR A 17 -18.73 27.82 -3.81
C THR A 17 -18.99 26.36 -4.20
N VAL A 18 -18.70 26.00 -5.45
CA VAL A 18 -18.77 24.59 -5.91
C VAL A 18 -17.81 23.72 -5.10
N SER A 19 -16.57 24.15 -4.92
CA SER A 19 -15.59 23.46 -4.10
C SER A 19 -16.06 23.24 -2.65
N ARG A 20 -16.75 24.22 -2.04
CA ARG A 20 -17.33 24.05 -0.70
C ARG A 20 -18.41 22.97 -0.68
N VAL A 21 -19.28 22.91 -1.68
CA VAL A 21 -20.34 21.89 -1.79
C VAL A 21 -19.74 20.51 -1.97
N VAL A 22 -18.80 20.35 -2.90
CA VAL A 22 -18.08 19.10 -3.18
C VAL A 22 -17.35 18.55 -1.93
N ASN A 23 -16.81 19.45 -1.12
CA ASN A 23 -16.06 19.07 0.10
C ASN A 23 -16.94 19.05 1.36
N GLY A 24 -18.26 19.14 1.25
CA GLY A 24 -19.19 19.10 2.38
C GLY A 24 -19.06 20.27 3.37
N LYS A 25 -18.39 21.38 2.98
CA LYS A 25 -18.15 22.52 3.89
C LYS A 25 -19.45 23.34 4.09
N PRO A 26 -19.65 23.90 5.30
CA PRO A 26 -20.79 24.78 5.58
C PRO A 26 -20.65 26.13 4.88
N GLY A 27 -21.71 26.95 4.94
CA GLY A 27 -21.71 28.32 4.44
C GLY A 27 -22.19 28.45 2.99
N VAL A 28 -22.90 27.46 2.46
CA VAL A 28 -23.62 27.53 1.18
C VAL A 28 -25.11 27.34 1.45
N LYS A 29 -25.95 28.25 0.89
CA LYS A 29 -27.40 28.17 0.99
C LYS A 29 -27.90 26.83 0.44
N GLU A 30 -28.91 26.22 1.08
CA GLU A 30 -29.41 24.90 0.73
C GLU A 30 -29.90 24.79 -0.71
N GLU A 31 -30.57 25.83 -1.21
CA GLU A 31 -31.01 25.89 -2.62
C GLU A 31 -29.83 25.85 -3.59
N THR A 32 -28.77 26.62 -3.30
CA THR A 32 -27.54 26.64 -4.12
C THR A 32 -26.81 25.27 -4.02
N ARG A 33 -26.79 24.66 -2.85
CA ARG A 33 -26.21 23.33 -2.64
C ARG A 33 -26.93 22.30 -3.51
N ARG A 34 -28.28 22.25 -3.49
CA ARG A 34 -29.07 21.30 -4.28
C ARG A 34 -28.82 21.48 -5.76
N ARG A 35 -28.81 22.73 -6.24
CA ARG A 35 -28.52 23.05 -7.65
C ARG A 35 -27.14 22.54 -8.08
N ILE A 36 -26.10 22.76 -7.27
CA ILE A 36 -24.77 22.31 -7.57
C ILE A 36 -24.71 20.77 -7.57
N LEU A 37 -25.29 20.08 -6.58
CA LEU A 37 -25.35 18.62 -6.52
C LEU A 37 -26.02 18.01 -7.75
N ALA A 38 -27.14 18.59 -8.21
CA ALA A 38 -27.82 18.14 -9.41
C ALA A 38 -26.95 18.28 -10.67
N LEU A 39 -26.15 19.35 -10.78
CA LEU A 39 -25.23 19.54 -11.90
C LEU A 39 -24.04 18.55 -11.82
N LEU A 40 -23.52 18.29 -10.64
CA LEU A 40 -22.47 17.30 -10.45
C LEU A 40 -22.94 15.90 -10.89
N GLU A 41 -24.17 15.53 -10.52
CA GLU A 41 -24.80 14.26 -10.94
C GLU A 41 -25.07 14.24 -12.44
N LYS A 42 -25.70 15.27 -13.00
CA LYS A 42 -26.02 15.40 -14.45
C LYS A 42 -24.78 15.20 -15.33
N TYR A 43 -23.65 15.74 -14.92
CA TYR A 43 -22.39 15.67 -15.69
C TYR A 43 -21.45 14.56 -15.23
N HIS A 44 -21.88 13.69 -14.31
CA HIS A 44 -21.02 12.65 -13.71
C HIS A 44 -19.68 13.24 -13.27
N TYR A 45 -19.72 14.45 -12.70
CA TYR A 45 -18.51 15.16 -12.29
C TYR A 45 -17.89 14.49 -11.08
N SER A 46 -16.75 13.87 -11.27
CA SER A 46 -15.90 13.40 -10.18
C SER A 46 -14.80 14.44 -9.92
N PRO A 47 -14.71 14.97 -8.71
CA PRO A 47 -13.63 15.89 -8.37
C PRO A 47 -12.27 15.24 -8.60
N ASP A 48 -11.39 15.95 -9.32
CA ASP A 48 -10.03 15.47 -9.56
C ASP A 48 -9.29 15.21 -8.23
N ALA A 49 -8.96 13.94 -7.98
CA ALA A 49 -8.25 13.52 -6.79
C ALA A 49 -6.85 14.15 -6.71
N ALA A 50 -6.19 14.35 -7.86
CA ALA A 50 -4.88 14.99 -7.93
C ALA A 50 -4.98 16.49 -7.59
N ALA A 51 -6.00 17.19 -8.08
CA ALA A 51 -6.23 18.60 -7.73
C ALA A 51 -6.59 18.76 -6.23
N ARG A 52 -7.33 17.82 -5.65
CA ARG A 52 -7.60 17.79 -4.19
C ARG A 52 -6.34 17.49 -3.38
N GLY A 53 -5.50 16.59 -3.87
CA GLY A 53 -4.22 16.24 -3.26
C GLY A 53 -3.28 17.43 -3.15
N LEU A 54 -3.21 18.27 -4.19
CA LEU A 54 -2.42 19.51 -4.19
C LEU A 54 -2.88 20.50 -3.10
N VAL A 55 -4.19 20.64 -2.87
CA VAL A 55 -4.74 21.55 -1.85
C VAL A 55 -4.61 20.99 -0.44
N LYS A 56 -4.73 19.67 -0.26
CA LYS A 56 -4.66 19.00 1.05
C LYS A 56 -3.27 18.48 1.41
N GLN A 57 -2.31 18.56 0.49
CA GLN A 57 -0.96 17.94 0.61
C GLN A 57 -1.03 16.43 0.95
N SER A 58 -2.09 15.74 0.52
CA SER A 58 -2.34 14.33 0.80
C SER A 58 -2.85 13.64 -0.45
N THR A 59 -2.15 12.62 -0.90
CA THR A 59 -2.53 11.81 -2.07
C THR A 59 -3.51 10.71 -1.70
N ARG A 60 -3.55 10.31 -0.43
CA ARG A 60 -4.27 9.14 0.05
C ARG A 60 -3.89 7.86 -0.70
N MET A 61 -2.63 7.75 -1.10
CA MET A 61 -2.11 6.59 -1.83
C MET A 61 -1.10 5.83 -0.99
N VAL A 62 -1.16 4.50 -1.04
CA VAL A 62 -0.21 3.59 -0.40
C VAL A 62 0.33 2.62 -1.45
N GLY A 63 1.64 2.45 -1.49
CA GLY A 63 2.30 1.45 -2.33
C GLY A 63 2.31 0.08 -1.64
N ILE A 64 1.99 -0.97 -2.36
CA ILE A 64 2.13 -2.36 -1.91
C ILE A 64 3.05 -3.06 -2.92
N LEU A 65 4.28 -3.32 -2.52
CA LEU A 65 5.25 -4.03 -3.33
C LEU A 65 5.30 -5.49 -2.92
N ILE A 66 5.17 -6.36 -3.88
CA ILE A 66 5.16 -7.82 -3.72
C ILE A 66 6.29 -8.39 -4.55
N GLU A 67 7.05 -9.32 -4.03
CA GLU A 67 8.11 -9.97 -4.81
C GLU A 67 7.54 -10.69 -6.04
N ASP A 68 6.60 -11.59 -5.83
CA ASP A 68 5.90 -12.31 -6.90
C ASP A 68 4.40 -12.37 -6.61
N ILE A 69 3.61 -11.75 -7.47
CA ILE A 69 2.15 -11.71 -7.37
C ILE A 69 1.49 -13.10 -7.55
N ARG A 70 2.21 -14.08 -8.09
CA ARG A 70 1.74 -15.45 -8.26
C ARG A 70 1.80 -16.27 -6.97
N VAL A 71 2.53 -15.80 -5.98
CA VAL A 71 2.67 -16.46 -4.67
C VAL A 71 1.44 -16.16 -3.81
N SER A 72 0.66 -17.19 -3.50
CA SER A 72 -0.66 -17.06 -2.87
C SER A 72 -0.63 -16.25 -1.56
N HIS A 73 0.30 -16.55 -0.65
CA HIS A 73 0.36 -15.83 0.63
C HIS A 73 0.77 -14.36 0.50
N HIS A 74 1.52 -13.99 -0.54
CA HIS A 74 1.85 -12.60 -0.84
C HIS A 74 0.60 -11.84 -1.30
N ILE A 75 -0.17 -12.40 -2.23
CA ILE A 75 -1.35 -11.72 -2.76
C ILE A 75 -2.50 -11.68 -1.73
N GLU A 76 -2.63 -12.70 -0.90
CA GLU A 76 -3.59 -12.71 0.22
C GLU A 76 -3.27 -11.63 1.24
N SER A 77 -1.99 -11.47 1.60
CA SER A 77 -1.53 -10.39 2.48
C SER A 77 -1.81 -9.01 1.87
N ALA A 78 -1.53 -8.84 0.58
CA ALA A 78 -1.82 -7.59 -0.14
C ALA A 78 -3.32 -7.30 -0.19
N PHE A 79 -4.15 -8.32 -0.39
CA PHE A 79 -5.61 -8.19 -0.39
C PHE A 79 -6.12 -7.69 0.97
N VAL A 80 -5.67 -8.27 2.07
CA VAL A 80 -6.07 -7.84 3.43
C VAL A 80 -5.65 -6.40 3.69
N ILE A 81 -4.42 -6.01 3.32
CA ILE A 81 -3.92 -4.65 3.47
C ILE A 81 -4.75 -3.68 2.61
N GLU A 82 -5.02 -4.02 1.36
CA GLU A 82 -5.83 -3.20 0.45
C GLU A 82 -7.23 -2.95 1.01
N GLN A 83 -7.91 -4.01 1.49
CA GLN A 83 -9.25 -3.89 2.08
C GLN A 83 -9.26 -2.94 3.29
N GLU A 84 -8.26 -3.04 4.16
CA GLU A 84 -8.16 -2.17 5.33
C GLU A 84 -7.82 -0.71 4.95
N LEU A 85 -7.01 -0.51 3.94
CA LEU A 85 -6.70 0.82 3.40
C LEU A 85 -7.93 1.46 2.74
N THR A 86 -8.66 0.70 1.94
CA THR A 86 -9.91 1.15 1.28
C THR A 86 -10.96 1.57 2.30
N LYS A 87 -11.18 0.81 3.38
CA LYS A 87 -12.08 1.20 4.49
C LYS A 87 -11.69 2.55 5.11
N ARG A 88 -10.41 2.90 5.10
CA ARG A 88 -9.89 4.18 5.62
C ARG A 88 -9.80 5.28 4.56
N GLY A 89 -10.29 5.03 3.34
CA GLY A 89 -10.31 5.97 2.22
C GLY A 89 -8.95 6.19 1.57
N TYR A 90 -8.05 5.20 1.65
CA TYR A 90 -6.82 5.15 0.87
C TYR A 90 -7.00 4.35 -0.42
N CYS A 91 -6.23 4.69 -1.42
CA CYS A 91 -6.09 3.94 -2.67
C CYS A 91 -4.75 3.21 -2.66
N SER A 92 -4.73 1.93 -3.03
CA SER A 92 -3.51 1.13 -3.08
C SER A 92 -2.97 1.01 -4.49
N ILE A 93 -1.65 1.08 -4.65
CA ILE A 93 -0.93 0.71 -5.87
C ILE A 93 -0.21 -0.59 -5.58
N ILE A 94 -0.63 -1.68 -6.22
CA ILE A 94 0.01 -3.00 -6.05
C ILE A 94 0.96 -3.23 -7.23
N MET A 95 2.21 -3.57 -6.93
CA MET A 95 3.25 -3.80 -7.94
C MET A 95 4.05 -5.05 -7.61
N GLY A 96 4.34 -5.87 -8.64
CA GLY A 96 5.33 -6.93 -8.56
C GLY A 96 6.74 -6.36 -8.70
N ALA A 97 7.56 -6.53 -7.67
CA ALA A 97 8.93 -6.02 -7.65
C ALA A 97 9.97 -7.00 -8.23
N GLY A 98 9.60 -8.28 -8.36
CA GLY A 98 10.51 -9.33 -8.82
C GLY A 98 11.54 -9.74 -7.77
N ALA A 99 12.30 -10.80 -8.08
CA ALA A 99 13.34 -11.32 -7.19
C ALA A 99 14.64 -10.50 -7.24
N GLU A 100 14.92 -9.87 -8.37
CA GLU A 100 16.17 -9.15 -8.65
C GLU A 100 16.24 -7.85 -7.83
N GLU A 101 17.40 -7.55 -7.23
CA GLU A 101 17.60 -6.36 -6.40
C GLU A 101 17.35 -5.06 -7.19
N GLU A 102 17.79 -5.00 -8.44
CA GLU A 102 17.60 -3.83 -9.30
C GLU A 102 16.13 -3.52 -9.53
N LYS A 103 15.31 -4.55 -9.77
CA LYS A 103 13.85 -4.39 -9.95
C LYS A 103 13.16 -3.95 -8.67
N LYS A 104 13.62 -4.42 -7.52
CA LYS A 104 13.11 -3.96 -6.21
C LYS A 104 13.41 -2.48 -6.01
N LEU A 105 14.63 -2.03 -6.29
CA LEU A 105 15.01 -0.62 -6.23
C LEU A 105 14.21 0.25 -7.20
N GLU A 106 14.02 -0.21 -8.43
CA GLU A 106 13.20 0.48 -9.42
C GLU A 106 11.75 0.64 -8.93
N SER A 107 11.17 -0.43 -8.37
CA SER A 107 9.82 -0.42 -7.81
C SER A 107 9.69 0.54 -6.63
N ILE A 108 10.68 0.60 -5.73
CA ILE A 108 10.75 1.55 -4.61
C ILE A 108 10.79 2.99 -5.16
N ARG A 109 11.60 3.27 -6.16
CA ARG A 109 11.67 4.57 -6.81
C ARG A 109 10.38 4.97 -7.51
N LEU A 110 9.71 4.01 -8.16
CA LEU A 110 8.44 4.26 -8.85
C LEU A 110 7.32 4.64 -7.87
N VAL A 111 7.20 3.98 -6.72
CA VAL A 111 6.16 4.34 -5.73
C VAL A 111 6.46 5.71 -5.10
N GLU A 112 7.72 6.06 -4.88
CA GLU A 112 8.11 7.40 -4.43
C GLU A 112 7.63 8.47 -5.41
N GLN A 113 7.88 8.28 -6.71
CA GLN A 113 7.43 9.20 -7.77
C GLN A 113 5.91 9.37 -7.81
N ARG A 114 5.15 8.37 -7.35
CA ARG A 114 3.68 8.44 -7.21
C ARG A 114 3.23 9.20 -5.97
N ARG A 115 4.18 9.69 -5.14
CA ARG A 115 3.91 10.44 -3.91
C ARG A 115 3.00 9.68 -2.95
N VAL A 116 3.28 8.40 -2.76
CA VAL A 116 2.56 7.58 -1.77
C VAL A 116 2.84 8.08 -0.35
N GLU A 117 1.89 7.88 0.54
CA GLU A 117 1.97 8.28 1.96
C GLU A 117 2.46 7.15 2.86
N GLY A 118 2.59 5.95 2.32
CA GLY A 118 3.11 4.77 3.00
C GLY A 118 3.44 3.68 2.01
N VAL A 119 4.28 2.74 2.41
CA VAL A 119 4.66 1.59 1.59
C VAL A 119 4.60 0.32 2.42
N ALA A 120 3.97 -0.74 1.89
CA ALA A 120 4.08 -2.10 2.40
C ALA A 120 4.95 -2.92 1.45
N LEU A 121 5.95 -3.62 1.99
CA LEU A 121 6.84 -4.53 1.26
C LEU A 121 6.55 -5.95 1.76
N ILE A 122 6.06 -6.82 0.88
CA ILE A 122 5.57 -8.16 1.25
C ILE A 122 6.52 -9.24 0.73
N GLY A 123 7.14 -9.95 1.64
CA GLY A 123 8.06 -11.05 1.38
C GLY A 123 9.41 -10.89 2.06
N SER A 124 10.01 -12.00 2.48
CA SER A 124 11.29 -12.01 3.20
C SER A 124 12.48 -11.51 2.36
N MET A 125 12.34 -11.51 1.04
CA MET A 125 13.37 -11.01 0.11
C MET A 125 13.51 -9.49 0.10
N PHE A 126 12.65 -8.76 0.82
CA PHE A 126 12.80 -7.31 1.02
C PHE A 126 13.71 -6.96 2.22
N SER A 127 14.31 -7.92 2.91
CA SER A 127 15.25 -7.68 4.03
C SER A 127 16.71 -7.45 3.59
N GLY A 128 17.00 -7.40 2.29
CA GLY A 128 18.37 -7.25 1.77
C GLY A 128 18.90 -5.81 1.83
N GLU A 129 20.24 -5.68 1.83
CA GLU A 129 20.95 -4.39 1.89
C GLU A 129 20.57 -3.42 0.75
N ALA A 130 20.32 -3.93 -0.46
CA ALA A 130 19.92 -3.08 -1.57
C ALA A 130 18.58 -2.41 -1.30
N VAL A 131 17.62 -3.15 -0.74
CA VAL A 131 16.31 -2.61 -0.32
C VAL A 131 16.49 -1.60 0.80
N GLN A 132 17.36 -1.87 1.78
CA GLN A 132 17.68 -0.93 2.83
C GLN A 132 18.18 0.40 2.26
N ARG A 133 19.18 0.37 1.39
CA ARG A 133 19.68 1.58 0.70
C ARG A 133 18.59 2.29 -0.11
N GLY A 134 17.68 1.53 -0.73
CA GLY A 134 16.54 2.09 -1.46
C GLY A 134 15.56 2.84 -0.54
N ILE A 135 15.25 2.28 0.63
CA ILE A 135 14.39 2.92 1.63
C ILE A 135 15.04 4.20 2.17
N GLU A 136 16.32 4.13 2.55
CA GLU A 136 17.08 5.29 3.04
C GLU A 136 17.14 6.43 2.01
N SER A 137 17.32 6.08 0.73
CA SER A 137 17.48 7.06 -0.35
C SER A 137 16.17 7.67 -0.83
N TYR A 138 15.12 6.87 -0.95
CA TYR A 138 13.88 7.29 -1.62
C TYR A 138 12.67 7.38 -0.67
N LEU A 139 12.64 6.61 0.42
CA LEU A 139 11.50 6.52 1.32
C LEU A 139 11.80 7.01 2.74
N SER A 140 12.90 7.73 2.97
CA SER A 140 13.36 8.11 4.32
C SER A 140 12.32 8.89 5.16
N ARG A 141 11.34 9.52 4.53
CA ARG A 141 10.25 10.27 5.19
C ARG A 141 8.89 9.59 5.07
N ILE A 142 8.83 8.43 4.44
CA ILE A 142 7.61 7.69 4.19
C ILE A 142 7.60 6.48 5.12
N PRO A 143 6.53 6.23 5.90
CA PRO A 143 6.43 5.04 6.72
C PRO A 143 6.42 3.78 5.83
N VAL A 144 7.24 2.82 6.20
CA VAL A 144 7.38 1.54 5.51
C VAL A 144 7.03 0.40 6.47
N VAL A 145 6.26 -0.55 5.99
CA VAL A 145 5.97 -1.80 6.71
C VAL A 145 6.51 -2.98 5.92
N LEU A 146 7.37 -3.77 6.53
CA LEU A 146 7.81 -5.05 6.01
C LEU A 146 6.89 -6.15 6.52
N VAL A 147 6.41 -7.00 5.63
CA VAL A 147 5.58 -8.17 5.96
C VAL A 147 6.39 -9.43 5.71
N ASN A 148 6.54 -10.25 6.73
CA ASN A 148 7.44 -11.41 6.79
C ASN A 148 8.93 -11.04 6.62
N ALA A 149 9.28 -9.82 7.04
CA ALA A 149 10.66 -9.33 7.07
C ALA A 149 10.81 -8.27 8.17
N TYR A 150 12.03 -7.99 8.55
CA TYR A 150 12.38 -6.94 9.50
C TYR A 150 13.65 -6.21 9.06
N MET A 151 13.72 -4.93 9.39
CA MET A 151 14.88 -4.08 9.13
C MET A 151 14.91 -2.96 10.17
N GLU A 152 16.09 -2.66 10.69
CA GLU A 152 16.26 -1.63 11.71
C GLU A 152 16.51 -0.26 11.08
N LEU A 153 15.40 0.41 10.73
CA LEU A 153 15.40 1.80 10.25
C LEU A 153 14.31 2.61 10.97
N PRO A 154 14.51 3.92 11.18
CA PRO A 154 13.59 4.75 11.99
C PRO A 154 12.14 4.81 11.47
N ASN A 155 11.96 4.68 10.16
CA ASN A 155 10.66 4.76 9.50
C ASN A 155 10.12 3.39 9.05
N VAL A 156 10.76 2.29 9.48
CA VAL A 156 10.40 0.93 9.11
C VAL A 156 9.82 0.19 10.31
N SER A 157 8.73 -0.51 10.09
CA SER A 157 8.14 -1.47 11.02
C SER A 157 8.06 -2.84 10.38
N GLY A 158 8.23 -3.91 11.14
CA GLY A 158 8.14 -5.28 10.67
C GLY A 158 6.93 -6.01 11.24
N VAL A 159 6.26 -6.79 10.42
CA VAL A 159 5.30 -7.81 10.83
C VAL A 159 5.93 -9.16 10.53
N VAL A 160 6.35 -9.86 11.57
CA VAL A 160 7.07 -11.12 11.46
C VAL A 160 6.31 -12.25 12.14
N ILE A 161 6.49 -13.45 11.64
CA ILE A 161 6.04 -14.70 12.25
C ILE A 161 7.28 -15.41 12.77
N ASP A 162 7.16 -16.03 13.94
CA ASP A 162 8.21 -16.89 14.50
C ASP A 162 8.21 -18.24 13.76
N GLU A 163 8.82 -18.22 12.58
CA GLU A 163 8.87 -19.39 11.68
C GLU A 163 9.74 -20.51 12.25
N GLU A 164 10.82 -20.16 12.94
CA GLU A 164 11.76 -21.06 13.59
C GLU A 164 11.03 -21.89 14.66
N LYS A 165 10.36 -21.22 15.59
CA LYS A 165 9.56 -21.89 16.61
C LYS A 165 8.42 -22.73 16.04
N GLY A 166 7.85 -22.28 14.92
CA GLY A 166 6.84 -23.05 14.18
C GLY A 166 7.39 -24.39 13.68
N VAL A 167 8.59 -24.39 13.12
CA VAL A 167 9.28 -25.62 12.66
C VAL A 167 9.72 -26.49 13.84
N GLU A 168 10.29 -25.90 14.89
CA GLU A 168 10.62 -26.65 16.12
C GLU A 168 9.41 -27.42 16.66
N SER A 169 8.25 -26.75 16.80
CA SER A 169 7.03 -27.39 17.27
C SER A 169 6.56 -28.53 16.36
N CYS A 170 6.73 -28.39 15.05
CA CYS A 170 6.46 -29.47 14.10
C CYS A 170 7.41 -30.65 14.28
N MET A 171 8.70 -30.36 14.48
CA MET A 171 9.73 -31.37 14.70
C MET A 171 9.51 -32.15 16.01
N GLU A 172 9.19 -31.44 17.10
CA GLU A 172 8.84 -32.06 18.39
C GLU A 172 7.63 -32.99 18.27
N LEU A 173 6.56 -32.55 17.54
CA LEU A 173 5.38 -33.36 17.29
C LEU A 173 5.72 -34.63 16.51
N LEU A 174 6.51 -34.52 15.45
CA LEU A 174 6.92 -35.65 14.63
C LEU A 174 7.78 -36.63 15.43
N HIS A 175 8.74 -36.12 16.20
CA HIS A 175 9.60 -36.91 17.07
C HIS A 175 8.80 -37.64 18.16
N GLY A 176 7.89 -36.96 18.85
CA GLY A 176 6.98 -37.52 19.83
C GLY A 176 6.06 -38.61 19.26
N ARG A 177 5.80 -38.60 17.95
CA ARG A 177 5.09 -39.67 17.23
C ARG A 177 6.03 -40.78 16.72
N GLY A 178 7.30 -40.81 17.15
CA GLY A 178 8.27 -41.80 16.78
C GLY A 178 8.80 -41.70 15.35
N ARG A 179 8.61 -40.56 14.66
CA ARG A 179 9.15 -40.35 13.31
C ARG A 179 10.65 -40.05 13.40
N LYS A 180 11.48 -40.92 12.83
CA LYS A 180 12.95 -40.77 12.86
C LYS A 180 13.56 -40.28 11.55
N ARG A 181 12.83 -40.39 10.47
CA ARG A 181 13.25 -39.95 9.11
C ARG A 181 12.33 -38.88 8.66
N ILE A 182 12.79 -37.65 8.72
CA ILE A 182 12.01 -36.44 8.39
C ILE A 182 12.73 -35.76 7.22
N ALA A 183 11.99 -35.33 6.21
CA ALA A 183 12.50 -34.54 5.11
C ALA A 183 11.86 -33.14 5.16
N PHE A 184 12.69 -32.10 5.03
CA PHE A 184 12.24 -30.74 4.82
C PHE A 184 12.31 -30.44 3.31
N VAL A 185 11.22 -29.95 2.74
CA VAL A 185 11.14 -29.62 1.32
C VAL A 185 10.93 -28.11 1.17
N THR A 186 11.76 -27.48 0.38
CA THR A 186 11.67 -26.06 0.05
C THR A 186 11.74 -25.87 -1.46
N ASP A 187 11.08 -24.85 -1.98
CA ASP A 187 11.07 -24.50 -3.41
C ASP A 187 12.14 -23.47 -3.77
N GLN A 188 12.48 -22.58 -2.85
CA GLN A 188 13.44 -21.49 -3.07
C GLN A 188 14.30 -21.23 -1.83
N GLU A 189 15.52 -20.74 -2.06
CA GLU A 189 16.38 -20.25 -0.99
C GLU A 189 16.06 -18.79 -0.67
N THR A 190 15.12 -18.59 0.26
CA THR A 190 14.73 -17.27 0.76
C THR A 190 15.23 -17.07 2.20
N PRO A 191 15.34 -15.82 2.70
CA PRO A 191 15.65 -15.57 4.10
C PRO A 191 14.69 -16.27 5.08
N SER A 192 13.41 -16.35 4.76
CA SER A 192 12.40 -17.09 5.51
C SER A 192 12.70 -18.61 5.53
N ASN A 193 12.95 -19.22 4.37
CA ASN A 193 13.22 -20.64 4.29
C ASN A 193 14.56 -21.01 4.95
N ARG A 194 15.53 -20.10 4.94
CA ARG A 194 16.82 -20.30 5.64
C ARG A 194 16.63 -20.36 7.15
N ARG A 195 15.86 -19.42 7.74
CA ARG A 195 15.54 -19.45 9.18
C ARG A 195 14.79 -20.72 9.62
N LYS A 196 14.03 -21.35 8.74
CA LYS A 196 13.33 -22.61 9.02
C LYS A 196 14.24 -23.82 9.03
N LEU A 197 15.47 -23.71 8.50
CA LEU A 197 16.47 -24.78 8.42
C LEU A 197 17.51 -24.68 9.55
N GLU A 198 17.66 -23.56 10.20
CA GLU A 198 18.52 -23.32 11.36
C GLU A 198 17.89 -23.87 12.63
#